data_27eb457b963ea8a8e7e2b182ef4d4eb7
#
_entry.id   27eb457b963ea8a8e7e2b182ef4d4eb7
#
_cell.length_a   1.000
_cell.length_b   1.000
_cell.length_c   1.000
_cell.angle_alpha   90.00
_cell.angle_beta   90.00
_cell.angle_gamma   90.00
#
_symmetry.space_group_name_H-M   'P 1'
#
loop_
_entity.id
_entity.type
_entity.pdbx_description
1 polymer ?
#
loop_
_entity_poly.entity_id
_entity_poly.type
_entity_poly.pdbx_seq_one_letter_code
_entity_poly.pdbx_strand_id
1 'polypeptide(L)'
;NLVLMAGVDTQVFHGYVRCGATGAITGVGNALPTEVLRLIELCEKAAEGDAKARRLAGELDDALSVLAKFDEGPDLVLYYKQLMVLEGYPDYEHHIHSSDALSNSQREFLQSQWKQFRSWWNHWNGKP
;
A
#
# COMPACT_ATOMS: atom_id res chain seq x y z
N ASN A 1 -20.91 16.24 -12.62
CA ASN A 1 -19.60 16.27 -11.98
C ASN A 1 -18.99 14.88 -11.99
N LEU A 2 -17.75 14.77 -12.48
CA LEU A 2 -16.97 13.54 -12.43
C LEU A 2 -16.00 13.61 -11.25
N VAL A 3 -15.86 12.50 -10.53
CA VAL A 3 -14.88 12.34 -9.46
C VAL A 3 -13.79 11.40 -9.96
N LEU A 4 -12.53 11.84 -9.89
CA LEU A 4 -11.40 11.01 -10.27
C LEU A 4 -10.94 10.19 -9.05
N MET A 5 -10.86 8.87 -9.25
CA MET A 5 -10.34 7.92 -8.27
C MET A 5 -9.03 7.32 -8.75
N ALA A 6 -8.00 7.31 -7.92
CA ALA A 6 -6.78 6.56 -8.20
C ALA A 6 -7.05 5.06 -7.95
N GLY A 7 -6.87 4.23 -8.98
CA GLY A 7 -7.27 2.80 -8.95
C GLY A 7 -6.13 1.81 -8.73
N VAL A 8 -4.90 2.26 -8.57
CA VAL A 8 -3.72 1.40 -8.38
C VAL A 8 -2.85 2.01 -7.29
N ASP A 9 -2.36 1.19 -6.36
CA ASP A 9 -1.53 1.64 -5.22
C ASP A 9 -0.35 2.53 -5.65
N THR A 10 0.36 2.18 -6.72
CA THR A 10 1.49 2.95 -7.24
C THR A 10 1.11 4.30 -7.87
N GLN A 11 -0.17 4.60 -8.03
CA GLN A 11 -0.67 5.82 -8.64
C GLN A 11 -1.36 6.78 -7.67
N VAL A 12 -1.41 6.47 -6.39
CA VAL A 12 -2.12 7.30 -5.39
C VAL A 12 -1.49 8.69 -5.30
N PHE A 13 -0.19 8.77 -5.06
CA PHE A 13 0.51 10.06 -4.99
C PHE A 13 0.35 10.87 -6.28
N HIS A 14 0.61 10.26 -7.44
CA HIS A 14 0.46 10.94 -8.74
C HIS A 14 -0.98 11.40 -8.98
N GLY A 15 -1.96 10.55 -8.70
CA GLY A 15 -3.37 10.85 -8.88
C GLY A 15 -3.82 12.08 -8.10
N TYR A 16 -3.51 12.14 -6.81
CA TYR A 16 -3.87 13.28 -5.96
C TYR A 16 -3.09 14.56 -6.30
N VAL A 17 -1.78 14.46 -6.40
CA VAL A 17 -0.91 15.64 -6.49
C VAL A 17 -0.87 16.24 -7.89
N ARG A 18 -1.09 15.42 -8.93
CA ARG A 18 -0.95 15.87 -10.32
C ARG A 18 -2.20 15.80 -11.17
N CYS A 19 -3.14 14.93 -10.83
CA CYS A 19 -4.30 14.67 -11.68
C CYS A 19 -5.63 15.10 -11.06
N GLY A 20 -5.64 15.60 -9.82
CA GLY A 20 -6.86 16.06 -9.16
C GLY A 20 -7.76 14.92 -8.67
N ALA A 21 -7.20 13.74 -8.40
CA ALA A 21 -7.94 12.66 -7.75
C ALA A 21 -8.35 13.08 -6.34
N THR A 22 -9.53 12.65 -5.92
CA THR A 22 -10.10 12.91 -4.59
C THR A 22 -10.46 11.64 -3.85
N GLY A 23 -10.04 10.49 -4.37
CA GLY A 23 -10.21 9.19 -3.74
C GLY A 23 -9.25 8.16 -4.32
N ALA A 24 -9.11 7.03 -3.64
CA ALA A 24 -8.27 5.92 -4.06
C ALA A 24 -8.92 4.57 -3.75
N ILE A 25 -8.64 3.58 -4.59
CA ILE A 25 -8.96 2.16 -4.36
C ILE A 25 -7.62 1.43 -4.35
N THR A 26 -7.29 0.81 -3.23
CA THR A 26 -5.95 0.25 -2.97
C THR A 26 -6.02 -1.21 -2.55
N GLY A 27 -5.07 -2.02 -2.99
CA GLY A 27 -4.90 -3.40 -2.52
C GLY A 27 -4.15 -3.46 -1.20
N VAL A 28 -3.05 -2.73 -1.07
CA VAL A 28 -2.24 -2.65 0.16
C VAL A 28 -3.05 -2.16 1.36
N GLY A 29 -4.02 -1.28 1.14
CA GLY A 29 -4.91 -0.76 2.20
C GLY A 29 -5.71 -1.84 2.94
N ASN A 30 -5.88 -3.02 2.37
CA ASN A 30 -6.49 -4.14 3.09
C ASN A 30 -5.62 -4.63 4.26
N ALA A 31 -4.31 -4.65 4.08
CA ALA A 31 -3.36 -5.11 5.09
C ALA A 31 -2.77 -3.98 5.94
N LEU A 32 -2.58 -2.81 5.34
CA LEU A 32 -1.91 -1.65 5.92
C LEU A 32 -2.81 -0.39 5.87
N PRO A 33 -4.01 -0.44 6.48
CA PRO A 33 -4.97 0.67 6.37
C PRO A 33 -4.45 1.98 6.96
N THR A 34 -3.76 1.93 8.09
CA THR A 34 -3.22 3.13 8.75
C THR A 34 -2.21 3.85 7.88
N GLU A 35 -1.33 3.10 7.23
CA GLU A 35 -0.27 3.61 6.37
C GLU A 35 -0.84 4.22 5.09
N VAL A 36 -1.80 3.55 4.47
CA VAL A 36 -2.46 4.04 3.25
C VAL A 36 -3.32 5.27 3.55
N LEU A 37 -4.06 5.29 4.64
CA LEU A 37 -4.82 6.48 5.05
C LEU A 37 -3.90 7.67 5.34
N ARG A 38 -2.73 7.41 5.94
CA ARG A 38 -1.71 8.46 6.13
C ARG A 38 -1.19 9.00 4.81
N LEU A 39 -0.92 8.13 3.82
CA LEU A 39 -0.52 8.57 2.48
C LEU A 39 -1.59 9.47 1.86
N ILE A 40 -2.84 9.07 1.92
CA ILE A 40 -3.97 9.85 1.36
C ILE A 40 -4.05 11.22 2.04
N GLU A 41 -4.04 11.29 3.37
CA GLU A 41 -4.06 12.55 4.12
C GLU A 41 -2.93 13.51 3.69
N LEU A 42 -1.72 12.96 3.54
CA LEU A 42 -0.56 13.75 3.10
C LEU A 42 -0.69 14.21 1.64
N CYS A 43 -1.24 13.36 0.77
CA CYS A 43 -1.49 13.70 -0.63
C CYS A 43 -2.55 14.81 -0.77
N GLU A 44 -3.60 14.78 0.03
CA GLU A 44 -4.62 15.84 0.07
C GLU A 44 -4.00 17.19 0.44
N LYS A 45 -3.24 17.25 1.54
CA LYS A 45 -2.52 18.45 1.96
C LYS A 45 -1.51 18.93 0.90
N ALA A 46 -0.81 17.98 0.26
CA ALA A 46 0.13 18.29 -0.82
C ALA A 46 -0.56 18.89 -2.04
N ALA A 47 -1.75 18.40 -2.39
CA ALA A 47 -2.56 18.95 -3.47
C ALA A 47 -3.04 20.37 -3.18
N GLU A 48 -3.23 20.73 -1.90
CA GLU A 48 -3.55 22.08 -1.43
C GLU A 48 -2.33 23.02 -1.36
N GLY A 49 -1.12 22.52 -1.63
CA GLY A 49 0.11 23.29 -1.69
C GLY A 49 1.05 23.17 -0.49
N ASP A 50 0.77 22.24 0.45
CA ASP A 50 1.67 22.00 1.59
C ASP A 50 2.93 21.26 1.13
N ALA A 51 4.06 21.98 1.08
CA ALA A 51 5.35 21.45 0.63
C ALA A 51 5.90 20.37 1.59
N LYS A 52 5.66 20.49 2.89
CA LYS A 52 6.09 19.48 3.87
C LYS A 52 5.29 18.20 3.69
N ALA A 53 3.97 18.31 3.56
CA ALA A 53 3.10 17.17 3.30
C ALA A 53 3.48 16.49 1.98
N ARG A 54 3.80 17.26 0.93
CA ARG A 54 4.24 16.72 -0.36
C ARG A 54 5.51 15.88 -0.23
N ARG A 55 6.51 16.34 0.53
CA ARG A 55 7.75 15.60 0.76
C ARG A 55 7.46 14.31 1.53
N LEU A 56 6.69 14.39 2.61
CA LEU A 56 6.33 13.23 3.42
C LEU A 56 5.48 12.21 2.64
N ALA A 57 4.56 12.68 1.80
CA ALA A 57 3.76 11.82 0.93
C ALA A 57 4.66 11.08 -0.07
N GLY A 58 5.63 11.75 -0.67
CA GLY A 58 6.60 11.12 -1.57
C GLY A 58 7.46 10.05 -0.88
N GLU A 59 7.94 10.33 0.34
CA GLU A 59 8.68 9.36 1.14
C GLU A 59 7.86 8.11 1.44
N LEU A 60 6.59 8.28 1.82
CA LEU A 60 5.70 7.15 2.12
C LEU A 60 5.29 6.38 0.86
N ASP A 61 5.02 7.07 -0.24
CA ASP A 61 4.72 6.45 -1.53
C ASP A 61 5.87 5.57 -2.02
N ASP A 62 7.10 6.08 -1.95
CA ASP A 62 8.32 5.32 -2.30
C ASP A 62 8.49 4.09 -1.39
N ALA A 63 8.28 4.24 -0.09
CA ALA A 63 8.40 3.13 0.84
C ALA A 63 7.32 2.05 0.63
N LEU A 64 6.07 2.45 0.38
CA LEU A 64 4.97 1.52 0.10
C LEU A 64 5.13 0.81 -1.25
N SER A 65 5.90 1.36 -2.17
CA SER A 65 6.07 0.80 -3.52
C SER A 65 6.61 -0.63 -3.52
N VAL A 66 7.37 -1.02 -2.51
CA VAL A 66 7.90 -2.39 -2.36
C VAL A 66 6.79 -3.43 -2.14
N LEU A 67 5.65 -3.00 -1.60
CA LEU A 67 4.45 -3.83 -1.38
C LEU A 67 3.41 -3.62 -2.48
N ALA A 68 3.29 -2.41 -3.01
CA ALA A 68 2.36 -2.08 -4.09
C ALA A 68 2.64 -2.82 -5.40
N LYS A 69 3.89 -3.27 -5.61
CA LYS A 69 4.27 -4.10 -6.77
C LYS A 69 3.48 -5.40 -6.90
N PHE A 70 2.96 -5.92 -5.82
CA PHE A 70 2.17 -7.15 -5.84
C PHE A 70 0.83 -7.00 -6.57
N ASP A 71 0.40 -5.74 -6.84
CA ASP A 71 -0.76 -5.44 -7.69
C ASP A 71 -0.56 -5.84 -9.16
N GLU A 72 0.68 -5.99 -9.62
CA GLU A 72 1.01 -6.15 -11.02
C GLU A 72 0.96 -7.61 -11.51
N GLY A 73 0.70 -8.56 -10.63
CA GLY A 73 0.77 -9.99 -10.97
C GLY A 73 -0.56 -10.73 -10.83
N PRO A 74 -0.63 -11.96 -11.37
CA PRO A 74 -1.83 -12.79 -11.28
C PRO A 74 -2.15 -13.26 -9.86
N ASP A 75 -1.16 -13.25 -8.97
CA ASP A 75 -1.27 -13.75 -7.59
C ASP A 75 -1.54 -12.63 -6.57
N LEU A 76 -1.98 -11.45 -7.02
CA LEU A 76 -2.16 -10.28 -6.15
C LEU A 76 -3.01 -10.57 -4.91
N VAL A 77 -4.10 -11.33 -5.05
CA VAL A 77 -4.99 -11.66 -3.93
C VAL A 77 -4.26 -12.53 -2.90
N LEU A 78 -3.46 -13.48 -3.34
CA LEU A 78 -2.67 -14.37 -2.47
C LEU A 78 -1.60 -13.57 -1.71
N TYR A 79 -0.94 -12.63 -2.38
CA TYR A 79 0.04 -11.75 -1.74
C TYR A 79 -0.61 -10.86 -0.68
N TYR A 80 -1.73 -10.22 -0.96
CA TYR A 80 -2.38 -9.35 0.03
C TYR A 80 -2.98 -10.13 1.20
N LYS A 81 -3.51 -11.32 0.97
CA LYS A 81 -3.93 -12.21 2.06
C LYS A 81 -2.73 -12.61 2.93
N GLN A 82 -1.59 -12.93 2.34
CA GLN A 82 -0.38 -13.24 3.10
C GLN A 82 0.14 -12.02 3.87
N LEU A 83 0.04 -10.81 3.34
CA LEU A 83 0.34 -9.57 4.09
C LEU A 83 -0.57 -9.44 5.31
N MET A 84 -1.86 -9.73 5.18
CA MET A 84 -2.79 -9.69 6.32
C MET A 84 -2.40 -10.72 7.39
N VAL A 85 -1.94 -11.91 7.00
CA VAL A 85 -1.40 -12.90 7.94
C VAL A 85 -0.18 -12.35 8.69
N LEU A 86 0.75 -11.72 7.98
CA LEU A 86 1.93 -11.08 8.59
C LEU A 86 1.57 -9.92 9.53
N GLU A 87 0.45 -9.24 9.29
CA GLU A 87 -0.10 -8.18 10.14
C GLU A 87 -0.89 -8.73 11.35
N GLY A 88 -0.99 -10.05 11.51
CA GLY A 88 -1.61 -10.67 12.67
C GLY A 88 -3.04 -11.17 12.46
N TYR A 89 -3.47 -11.38 11.23
CA TYR A 89 -4.79 -11.90 10.88
C TYR A 89 -4.69 -13.30 10.25
N PRO A 90 -4.44 -14.36 11.04
CA PRO A 90 -4.12 -15.70 10.54
C PRO A 90 -5.26 -16.36 9.74
N ASP A 91 -6.51 -15.95 9.94
CA ASP A 91 -7.65 -16.49 9.20
C ASP A 91 -7.56 -16.26 7.69
N TYR A 92 -6.76 -15.28 7.25
CA TYR A 92 -6.52 -15.02 5.83
C TYR A 92 -5.58 -16.04 5.15
N GLU A 93 -5.06 -17.03 5.87
CA GLU A 93 -4.39 -18.20 5.25
C GLU A 93 -5.36 -19.11 4.49
N HIS A 94 -6.65 -19.06 4.80
CA HIS A 94 -7.67 -19.88 4.13
C HIS A 94 -8.01 -19.31 2.76
N HIS A 95 -8.06 -20.20 1.76
CA HIS A 95 -8.42 -19.88 0.38
C HIS A 95 -9.68 -20.66 -0.03
N ILE A 96 -10.45 -20.12 -0.99
CA ILE A 96 -11.63 -20.78 -1.54
C ILE A 96 -11.23 -22.09 -2.23
N HIS A 97 -10.12 -22.05 -2.97
CA HIS A 97 -9.56 -23.24 -3.62
C HIS A 97 -8.31 -23.70 -2.85
N SER A 98 -8.29 -24.96 -2.46
CA SER A 98 -7.16 -25.54 -1.70
C SER A 98 -5.85 -25.58 -2.47
N SER A 99 -5.91 -25.47 -3.80
CA SER A 99 -4.72 -25.37 -4.68
C SER A 99 -4.11 -23.97 -4.73
N ASP A 100 -4.83 -22.95 -4.28
CA ASP A 100 -4.35 -21.57 -4.29
C ASP A 100 -3.36 -21.38 -3.14
N ALA A 101 -2.09 -21.24 -3.48
CA ALA A 101 -1.04 -21.00 -2.51
C ALA A 101 0.15 -20.30 -3.16
N LEU A 102 0.76 -19.37 -2.42
CA LEU A 102 2.07 -18.85 -2.79
C LEU A 102 3.14 -19.94 -2.61
N SER A 103 4.11 -19.98 -3.50
CA SER A 103 5.31 -20.81 -3.33
C SER A 103 6.13 -20.35 -2.13
N ASN A 104 7.03 -21.18 -1.64
CA ASN A 104 7.92 -20.80 -0.55
C ASN A 104 8.76 -19.57 -0.91
N SER A 105 9.30 -19.50 -2.12
CA SER A 105 10.08 -18.33 -2.57
C SER A 105 9.24 -17.05 -2.66
N GLN A 106 7.98 -17.13 -3.08
CA GLN A 106 7.07 -15.99 -3.06
C GLN A 106 6.78 -15.52 -1.63
N ARG A 107 6.55 -16.43 -0.70
CA ARG A 107 6.33 -16.11 0.72
C ARG A 107 7.56 -15.46 1.35
N GLU A 108 8.75 -15.99 1.12
CA GLU A 108 10.01 -15.45 1.62
C GLU A 108 10.28 -14.04 1.06
N PHE A 109 10.04 -13.85 -0.23
CA PHE A 109 10.19 -12.54 -0.87
C PHE A 109 9.21 -11.52 -0.28
N LEU A 110 7.93 -11.86 -0.19
CA LEU A 110 6.92 -10.99 0.42
C LEU A 110 7.28 -10.63 1.86
N GLN A 111 7.67 -11.61 2.67
CA GLN A 111 8.07 -11.39 4.06
C GLN A 111 9.28 -10.46 4.17
N SER A 112 10.25 -10.61 3.26
CA SER A 112 11.42 -9.72 3.18
C SER A 112 11.00 -8.27 2.89
N GLN A 113 10.12 -8.04 1.92
CA GLN A 113 9.62 -6.72 1.57
C GLN A 113 8.78 -6.10 2.71
N TRP A 114 7.95 -6.90 3.35
CA TRP A 114 7.17 -6.48 4.51
C TRP A 114 8.06 -6.06 5.69
N LYS A 115 9.07 -6.85 6.02
CA LYS A 115 10.05 -6.51 7.09
C LYS A 115 10.79 -5.22 6.79
N GLN A 116 11.21 -5.03 5.53
CA GLN A 116 11.88 -3.82 5.08
C GLN A 116 10.97 -2.60 5.25
N PHE A 117 9.73 -2.67 4.81
CA PHE A 117 8.75 -1.60 4.98
C PHE A 117 8.49 -1.31 6.47
N ARG A 118 8.23 -2.34 7.28
CA ARG A 118 7.96 -2.17 8.72
C ARG A 118 9.13 -1.57 9.47
N SER A 119 10.36 -1.97 9.15
CA SER A 119 11.56 -1.37 9.72
C SER A 119 11.65 0.11 9.39
N TRP A 120 11.44 0.48 8.13
CA TRP A 120 11.42 1.87 7.71
C TRP A 120 10.29 2.65 8.40
N TRP A 121 9.06 2.14 8.39
CA TRP A 121 7.90 2.78 9.02
C TRP A 121 8.14 3.09 10.50
N ASN A 122 8.70 2.15 11.24
CA ASN A 122 8.93 2.31 12.68
C ASN A 122 9.84 3.50 13.02
N HIS A 123 10.77 3.84 12.13
CA HIS A 123 11.72 4.93 12.32
C HIS A 123 11.33 6.23 11.59
N TRP A 124 10.29 6.18 10.77
CA TRP A 124 9.87 7.34 9.99
C TRP A 124 9.13 8.38 10.83
N ASN A 125 9.49 9.66 10.65
CA ASN A 125 8.96 10.77 11.44
C ASN A 125 7.62 11.34 10.92
N GLY A 126 7.12 10.84 9.80
CA GLY A 126 5.89 11.32 9.17
C GLY A 126 4.61 10.59 9.60
N LYS A 127 4.69 9.68 10.57
CA LYS A 127 3.52 8.95 11.09
C LYS A 127 2.45 9.89 11.64
N PRO A 128 1.18 9.43 11.70
CA PRO A 128 0.10 10.19 12.34
C PRO A 128 0.41 10.57 13.78
#